data_5605f71e0d2015dfae9c067c4da62c32
#
_entry.id   5605f71e0d2015dfae9c067c4da62c32
#
_cell.length_a   1.000
_cell.length_b   1.000
_cell.length_c   1.000
_cell.angle_alpha   90.00
_cell.angle_beta   90.00
_cell.angle_gamma   90.00
#
_symmetry.space_group_name_H-M   'P 1'
#
loop_
_entity.id
_entity.type
_entity.pdbx_description
1 polymer ?
#
loop_
_entity_poly.entity_id
_entity_poly.type
_entity_poly.pdbx_seq_one_letter_code
_entity_poly.pdbx_strand_id
1 'polypeptide(L)'
;MNFENLIQAPDALLEQYLDYARSERNLAETTLKAHREYVTVLLEDLRDSPAGRWRQMSPSYVLAFFTQQAQDKSPNMRRRLQGVLRSFLRFCLQKGHLECDLAAAVPCLRNYKLSGVPRGISESDALKTLECIDRTTPPGRRDFAIIQVLYTYGVRGGQVRALRLPDIHWRENRIRFPPHKGGKELIEPLTDPVGESLLGYLRHGRPQVPTLEVFLTAQPPFRPLRTPSSVSAMVHRRLSQAGVNNPHKGSHIFRHAFAMRLLQHGQSLKAIADLLGHRNINTTFIYTKADLQALRQVTLEWPEV
;
A
#
# COMPACT_ATOMS: atom_id res chain seq x y z
N MET A 1 18.41 -33.03 -10.44
CA MET A 1 18.74 -32.06 -11.47
C MET A 1 20.03 -31.38 -11.03
N ASN A 2 21.14 -31.53 -11.76
CA ASN A 2 22.44 -30.99 -11.34
C ASN A 2 22.38 -29.47 -11.31
N PHE A 3 23.01 -28.88 -10.30
CA PHE A 3 23.04 -27.43 -10.05
C PHE A 3 23.54 -26.59 -11.25
N GLU A 4 24.47 -27.13 -12.03
CA GLU A 4 24.99 -26.49 -13.25
C GLU A 4 23.93 -26.29 -14.33
N ASN A 5 22.93 -27.17 -14.39
CA ASN A 5 21.80 -27.02 -15.33
C ASN A 5 20.77 -25.96 -14.89
N LEU A 6 20.70 -25.64 -13.59
CA LEU A 6 19.81 -24.61 -13.04
C LEU A 6 20.32 -23.19 -13.31
N ILE A 7 21.63 -23.00 -13.44
CA ILE A 7 22.26 -21.69 -13.77
C ILE A 7 22.14 -21.38 -15.26
N GLN A 8 22.05 -22.41 -16.10
CA GLN A 8 21.72 -22.25 -17.53
C GLN A 8 20.24 -21.92 -17.75
N ALA A 9 19.40 -22.03 -16.70
CA ALA A 9 18.01 -21.63 -16.71
C ALA A 9 17.69 -20.76 -15.47
N PRO A 10 18.11 -19.48 -15.42
CA PRO A 10 17.84 -18.56 -14.30
C PRO A 10 16.35 -18.46 -13.99
N ASP A 11 15.50 -18.63 -14.98
CA ASP A 11 14.05 -18.67 -14.82
C ASP A 11 13.58 -19.85 -13.93
N ALA A 12 14.22 -21.01 -14.04
CA ALA A 12 13.86 -22.18 -13.23
C ALA A 12 14.18 -21.98 -11.74
N LEU A 13 15.30 -21.36 -11.40
CA LEU A 13 15.67 -21.03 -10.02
C LEU A 13 14.74 -19.96 -9.45
N LEU A 14 14.38 -18.96 -10.26
CA LEU A 14 13.42 -17.93 -9.87
C LEU A 14 12.05 -18.55 -9.55
N GLU A 15 11.52 -19.42 -10.42
CA GLU A 15 10.22 -20.06 -10.19
C GLU A 15 10.26 -20.96 -8.94
N GLN A 16 11.31 -21.75 -8.72
CA GLN A 16 11.48 -22.52 -7.49
C GLN A 16 11.46 -21.66 -6.23
N TYR A 17 12.14 -20.51 -6.28
CA TYR A 17 12.10 -19.54 -5.19
C TYR A 17 10.73 -18.95 -4.96
N LEU A 18 10.01 -18.60 -6.02
CA LEU A 18 8.68 -18.01 -5.90
C LEU A 18 7.66 -19.03 -5.38
N ASP A 19 7.78 -20.31 -5.77
CA ASP A 19 6.96 -21.38 -5.25
C ASP A 19 7.25 -21.64 -3.76
N TYR A 20 8.52 -21.68 -3.37
CA TYR A 20 8.91 -21.71 -1.96
C TYR A 20 8.33 -20.53 -1.17
N ALA A 21 8.46 -19.31 -1.71
CA ALA A 21 7.97 -18.11 -1.06
C ALA A 21 6.44 -18.09 -0.94
N ARG A 22 5.73 -18.71 -1.89
CA ARG A 22 4.28 -18.86 -1.88
C ARG A 22 3.84 -19.93 -0.88
N SER A 23 4.41 -21.13 -0.97
CA SER A 23 3.96 -22.33 -0.22
C SER A 23 4.46 -22.33 1.21
N GLU A 24 5.76 -22.12 1.44
CA GLU A 24 6.35 -22.24 2.77
C GLU A 24 6.34 -20.94 3.56
N ARG A 25 6.42 -19.78 2.88
CA ARG A 25 6.39 -18.47 3.54
C ARG A 25 5.05 -17.74 3.47
N ASN A 26 4.08 -18.30 2.76
CA ASN A 26 2.72 -17.76 2.59
C ASN A 26 2.73 -16.28 2.15
N LEU A 27 3.61 -15.91 1.21
CA LEU A 27 3.69 -14.55 0.72
C LEU A 27 2.55 -14.27 -0.29
N ALA A 28 1.92 -13.11 -0.13
CA ALA A 28 0.86 -12.67 -1.04
C ALA A 28 1.42 -12.39 -2.45
N GLU A 29 0.61 -12.59 -3.49
CA GLU A 29 0.97 -12.39 -4.91
C GLU A 29 1.58 -11.01 -5.20
N THR A 30 1.06 -9.96 -4.55
CA THR A 30 1.63 -8.60 -4.67
C THR A 30 3.05 -8.48 -4.11
N THR A 31 3.40 -9.32 -3.13
CA THR A 31 4.75 -9.40 -2.57
C THR A 31 5.64 -10.24 -3.48
N LEU A 32 5.12 -11.38 -3.98
CA LEU A 32 5.82 -12.24 -4.94
C LEU A 32 6.21 -11.50 -6.22
N LYS A 33 5.35 -10.61 -6.72
CA LYS A 33 5.69 -9.74 -7.85
C LYS A 33 6.97 -8.94 -7.61
N ALA A 34 7.13 -8.34 -6.43
CA ALA A 34 8.35 -7.60 -6.12
C ALA A 34 9.56 -8.52 -5.91
N HIS A 35 9.34 -9.72 -5.35
CA HIS A 35 10.40 -10.72 -5.26
C HIS A 35 10.88 -11.13 -6.66
N ARG A 36 9.96 -11.38 -7.57
CA ARG A 36 10.28 -11.64 -8.97
C ARG A 36 11.13 -10.52 -9.57
N GLU A 37 10.65 -9.26 -9.50
CA GLU A 37 11.33 -8.11 -10.09
C GLU A 37 12.79 -7.97 -9.59
N TYR A 38 13.03 -8.01 -8.29
CA TYR A 38 14.38 -7.83 -7.75
C TYR A 38 15.29 -9.05 -7.93
N VAL A 39 14.74 -10.26 -7.86
CA VAL A 39 15.56 -11.47 -8.08
C VAL A 39 15.91 -11.61 -9.55
N THR A 40 15.03 -11.28 -10.49
CA THR A 40 15.35 -11.25 -11.91
C THR A 40 16.55 -10.35 -12.21
N VAL A 41 16.55 -9.12 -11.65
CA VAL A 41 17.69 -8.19 -11.83
C VAL A 41 19.00 -8.76 -11.28
N LEU A 42 18.97 -9.46 -10.14
CA LEU A 42 20.15 -10.13 -9.59
C LEU A 42 20.64 -11.26 -10.49
N LEU A 43 19.72 -12.09 -11.01
CA LEU A 43 20.08 -13.21 -11.88
C LEU A 43 20.61 -12.77 -13.24
N GLU A 44 20.06 -11.68 -13.77
CA GLU A 44 20.56 -11.03 -15.01
C GLU A 44 21.97 -10.47 -14.80
N ASP A 45 22.20 -9.73 -13.72
CA ASP A 45 23.52 -9.17 -13.39
C ASP A 45 24.59 -10.29 -13.20
N LEU A 46 24.20 -11.40 -12.58
CA LEU A 46 25.08 -12.57 -12.44
C LEU A 46 25.39 -13.27 -13.76
N ARG A 47 24.42 -13.34 -14.68
CA ARG A 47 24.62 -13.93 -16.02
C ARG A 47 25.58 -13.10 -16.85
N ASP A 48 25.44 -11.77 -16.81
CA ASP A 48 26.19 -10.84 -17.64
C ASP A 48 27.58 -10.48 -17.05
N SER A 49 27.84 -10.88 -15.81
CA SER A 49 29.15 -10.68 -15.17
C SER A 49 30.20 -11.62 -15.74
N PRO A 50 31.46 -11.12 -16.02
CA PRO A 50 32.60 -11.97 -16.41
C PRO A 50 32.89 -13.07 -15.39
N ALA A 51 32.48 -12.85 -14.15
CA ALA A 51 32.51 -13.86 -13.11
C ALA A 51 31.48 -14.97 -13.28
N GLY A 52 30.56 -14.93 -14.31
CA GLY A 52 29.56 -15.96 -14.73
C GLY A 52 29.23 -17.10 -13.79
N ARG A 53 29.55 -17.00 -12.52
CA ARG A 53 29.74 -18.10 -11.62
C ARG A 53 28.99 -17.81 -10.32
N TRP A 54 27.77 -18.24 -10.32
CA TRP A 54 27.00 -18.35 -9.12
C TRP A 54 27.82 -18.86 -7.90
N ARG A 55 28.70 -19.87 -8.13
CA ARG A 55 29.62 -20.41 -7.11
C ARG A 55 30.68 -19.41 -6.64
N GLN A 56 30.94 -18.34 -7.39
CA GLN A 56 31.88 -17.28 -7.03
C GLN A 56 31.21 -16.04 -6.47
N MET A 57 29.89 -16.11 -6.22
CA MET A 57 29.21 -15.03 -5.53
C MET A 57 29.84 -14.83 -4.16
N SER A 58 30.50 -13.71 -3.97
CA SER A 58 31.20 -13.35 -2.73
C SER A 58 30.38 -12.39 -1.91
N PRO A 59 30.65 -12.24 -0.61
CA PRO A 59 30.06 -11.18 0.22
C PRO A 59 30.25 -9.78 -0.36
N SER A 60 31.43 -9.52 -0.95
CA SER A 60 31.75 -8.24 -1.60
C SER A 60 30.88 -7.98 -2.85
N TYR A 61 30.63 -9.00 -3.65
CA TYR A 61 29.72 -8.89 -4.80
C TYR A 61 28.28 -8.53 -4.33
N VAL A 62 27.75 -9.26 -3.35
CA VAL A 62 26.41 -8.99 -2.82
C VAL A 62 26.28 -7.58 -2.28
N LEU A 63 27.31 -7.09 -1.55
CA LEU A 63 27.35 -5.72 -1.05
C LEU A 63 27.38 -4.69 -2.18
N ALA A 64 28.23 -4.89 -3.18
CA ALA A 64 28.34 -4.00 -4.35
C ALA A 64 27.03 -3.94 -5.14
N PHE A 65 26.44 -5.09 -5.46
CA PHE A 65 25.13 -5.18 -6.11
C PHE A 65 24.04 -4.45 -5.32
N PHE A 66 23.94 -4.72 -3.99
CA PHE A 66 22.97 -4.04 -3.14
C PHE A 66 23.16 -2.52 -3.19
N THR A 67 24.39 -2.04 -3.04
CA THR A 67 24.72 -0.61 -3.01
C THR A 67 24.34 0.07 -4.33
N GLN A 68 24.69 -0.53 -5.44
CA GLN A 68 24.33 -0.05 -6.79
C GLN A 68 22.81 0.01 -6.97
N GLN A 69 22.12 -1.09 -6.68
CA GLN A 69 20.68 -1.16 -6.82
C GLN A 69 19.90 -0.27 -5.82
N ALA A 70 20.52 0.11 -4.70
CA ALA A 70 19.91 0.98 -3.68
C ALA A 70 20.11 2.47 -3.94
N GLN A 71 21.03 2.88 -4.83
CA GLN A 71 21.52 4.26 -4.96
C GLN A 71 20.38 5.29 -5.11
N ASP A 72 19.48 5.09 -6.07
CA ASP A 72 18.40 6.03 -6.37
C ASP A 72 17.04 5.64 -5.77
N LYS A 73 17.02 4.64 -4.90
CA LYS A 73 15.78 4.15 -4.31
C LYS A 73 15.43 4.87 -2.99
N SER A 74 14.13 5.10 -2.78
CA SER A 74 13.64 5.61 -1.49
C SER A 74 13.98 4.66 -0.34
N PRO A 75 14.02 5.13 0.92
CA PRO A 75 14.32 4.28 2.08
C PRO A 75 13.43 3.03 2.19
N ASN A 76 12.16 3.14 1.79
CA ASN A 76 11.23 2.01 1.78
C ASN A 76 11.56 0.99 0.68
N MET A 77 11.95 1.46 -0.51
CA MET A 77 12.36 0.59 -1.60
C MET A 77 13.71 -0.10 -1.29
N ARG A 78 14.64 0.61 -0.66
CA ARG A 78 15.91 0.02 -0.20
C ARG A 78 15.68 -1.13 0.79
N ARG A 79 14.76 -0.94 1.75
CA ARG A 79 14.38 -2.01 2.69
C ARG A 79 13.68 -3.18 2.02
N ARG A 80 12.86 -2.90 1.02
CA ARG A 80 12.21 -3.94 0.24
C ARG A 80 13.24 -4.78 -0.52
N LEU A 81 14.18 -4.15 -1.20
CA LEU A 81 15.33 -4.78 -1.85
C LEU A 81 16.12 -5.64 -0.86
N GLN A 82 16.50 -5.07 0.30
CA GLN A 82 17.18 -5.79 1.40
C GLN A 82 16.42 -7.06 1.80
N GLY A 83 15.12 -6.95 2.04
CA GLY A 83 14.29 -8.08 2.46
C GLY A 83 14.19 -9.17 1.40
N VAL A 84 14.06 -8.79 0.13
CA VAL A 84 14.00 -9.73 -1.00
C VAL A 84 15.32 -10.46 -1.18
N LEU A 85 16.44 -9.73 -1.24
CA LEU A 85 17.77 -10.34 -1.41
C LEU A 85 18.11 -11.30 -0.28
N ARG A 86 17.90 -10.90 0.97
CA ARG A 86 18.11 -11.80 2.12
C ARG A 86 17.24 -13.05 2.06
N SER A 87 15.98 -12.89 1.64
CA SER A 87 15.06 -14.02 1.52
C SER A 87 15.52 -14.99 0.43
N PHE A 88 15.93 -14.49 -0.72
CA PHE A 88 16.41 -15.29 -1.83
C PHE A 88 17.74 -16.00 -1.51
N LEU A 89 18.72 -15.29 -0.98
CA LEU A 89 20.02 -15.87 -0.62
C LEU A 89 19.90 -16.95 0.46
N ARG A 90 19.01 -16.77 1.45
CA ARG A 90 18.72 -17.83 2.44
C ARG A 90 18.04 -19.05 1.83
N PHE A 91 17.11 -18.85 0.89
CA PHE A 91 16.54 -19.96 0.14
C PHE A 91 17.63 -20.73 -0.62
N CYS A 92 18.54 -20.03 -1.30
CA CYS A 92 19.63 -20.63 -2.03
C CYS A 92 20.57 -21.44 -1.11
N LEU A 93 20.88 -20.90 0.07
CA LEU A 93 21.64 -21.64 1.09
C LEU A 93 20.89 -22.90 1.57
N GLN A 94 19.61 -22.76 1.92
CA GLN A 94 18.77 -23.86 2.41
C GLN A 94 18.61 -24.99 1.39
N LYS A 95 18.57 -24.67 0.10
CA LYS A 95 18.46 -25.66 -0.97
C LYS A 95 19.83 -26.16 -1.47
N GLY A 96 20.94 -25.77 -0.82
CA GLY A 96 22.29 -26.21 -1.19
C GLY A 96 22.84 -25.54 -2.46
N HIS A 97 22.22 -24.42 -2.90
CA HIS A 97 22.69 -23.66 -4.04
C HIS A 97 23.85 -22.72 -3.69
N LEU A 98 24.05 -22.44 -2.43
CA LEU A 98 25.18 -21.68 -1.87
C LEU A 98 25.82 -22.49 -0.75
N GLU A 99 27.14 -22.34 -0.60
CA GLU A 99 27.92 -23.02 0.44
C GLU A 99 28.00 -22.20 1.75
N CYS A 100 27.75 -20.89 1.67
CA CYS A 100 27.83 -19.99 2.83
C CYS A 100 26.67 -18.98 2.87
N ASP A 101 26.42 -18.39 4.05
CA ASP A 101 25.34 -17.40 4.24
C ASP A 101 25.74 -16.02 3.67
N LEU A 102 25.45 -15.82 2.41
CA LEU A 102 25.62 -14.52 1.76
C LEU A 102 24.53 -13.49 2.13
N ALA A 103 23.44 -13.92 2.77
CA ALA A 103 22.40 -12.98 3.23
C ALA A 103 22.92 -12.05 4.34
N ALA A 104 23.97 -12.46 5.06
CA ALA A 104 24.63 -11.61 6.06
C ALA A 104 25.34 -10.41 5.42
N ALA A 105 25.82 -10.54 4.19
CA ALA A 105 26.51 -9.45 3.47
C ALA A 105 25.56 -8.32 3.02
N VAL A 106 24.24 -8.57 2.94
CA VAL A 106 23.26 -7.52 2.63
C VAL A 106 23.16 -6.56 3.81
N PRO A 107 23.43 -5.24 3.64
CA PRO A 107 23.43 -4.27 4.74
C PRO A 107 22.15 -4.25 5.55
N CYS A 108 22.27 -4.11 6.88
CA CYS A 108 21.13 -3.95 7.77
C CYS A 108 20.71 -2.48 7.83
N LEU A 109 19.65 -2.14 7.13
CA LEU A 109 19.11 -0.78 7.16
C LEU A 109 18.31 -0.55 8.44
N ARG A 110 18.73 0.42 9.24
CA ARG A 110 17.97 0.82 10.43
C ARG A 110 16.56 1.27 10.04
N ASN A 111 15.58 0.77 10.78
CA ASN A 111 14.18 1.11 10.56
C ASN A 111 13.70 2.04 11.69
N TYR A 112 13.59 3.30 11.40
CA TYR A 112 12.92 4.25 12.28
C TYR A 112 11.42 4.23 11.96
N LYS A 113 10.69 3.28 12.55
CA LYS A 113 9.27 3.04 12.29
C LYS A 113 8.38 4.27 12.39
N LEU A 114 8.82 5.28 13.14
CA LEU A 114 8.07 6.50 13.40
C LEU A 114 8.80 7.76 12.89
N SER A 115 9.70 7.66 11.91
CA SER A 115 10.51 8.80 11.46
C SER A 115 9.72 9.89 10.70
N GLY A 116 8.55 9.56 10.14
CA GLY A 116 7.72 10.51 9.40
C GLY A 116 6.48 10.93 10.18
N VAL A 117 6.14 12.21 10.14
CA VAL A 117 4.82 12.69 10.54
C VAL A 117 3.81 12.31 9.45
N PRO A 118 2.66 11.69 9.78
CA PRO A 118 1.64 11.41 8.79
C PRO A 118 1.17 12.71 8.14
N ARG A 119 1.25 12.79 6.84
CA ARG A 119 0.73 13.94 6.09
C ARG A 119 -0.61 13.54 5.51
N GLY A 120 -1.68 13.95 6.18
CA GLY A 120 -3.03 13.90 5.67
C GLY A 120 -3.28 15.02 4.65
N ILE A 121 -4.47 15.00 4.09
CA ILE A 121 -5.02 16.15 3.36
C ILE A 121 -5.73 17.04 4.36
N SER A 122 -5.66 18.37 4.18
CA SER A 122 -6.48 19.30 4.97
C SER A 122 -7.97 19.12 4.65
N GLU A 123 -8.84 19.51 5.56
CA GLU A 123 -10.28 19.46 5.31
C GLU A 123 -10.68 20.33 4.13
N SER A 124 -10.15 21.55 4.08
CA SER A 124 -10.38 22.49 2.98
C SER A 124 -9.95 21.92 1.63
N ASP A 125 -8.77 21.28 1.55
CA ASP A 125 -8.31 20.64 0.31
C ASP A 125 -9.16 19.43 -0.09
N ALA A 126 -9.63 18.65 0.89
CA ALA A 126 -10.52 17.53 0.65
C ALA A 126 -11.87 17.99 0.07
N LEU A 127 -12.47 19.03 0.67
CA LEU A 127 -13.72 19.63 0.19
C LEU A 127 -13.52 20.25 -1.20
N LYS A 128 -12.47 21.06 -1.39
CA LYS A 128 -12.10 21.62 -2.70
C LYS A 128 -11.95 20.52 -3.77
N THR A 129 -11.36 19.39 -3.41
CA THR A 129 -11.21 18.26 -4.34
C THR A 129 -12.57 17.66 -4.72
N LEU A 130 -13.49 17.52 -3.77
CA LEU A 130 -14.86 17.05 -4.03
C LEU A 130 -15.65 18.04 -4.90
N GLU A 131 -15.56 19.32 -4.64
CA GLU A 131 -16.25 20.40 -5.38
C GLU A 131 -15.80 20.49 -6.83
N CYS A 132 -14.50 20.30 -7.10
CA CYS A 132 -13.95 20.32 -8.47
C CYS A 132 -14.36 19.13 -9.35
N ILE A 133 -15.04 18.11 -8.80
CA ILE A 133 -15.43 16.95 -9.60
C ILE A 133 -16.73 17.21 -10.34
N ASP A 134 -16.67 17.19 -11.66
CA ASP A 134 -17.86 17.29 -12.51
C ASP A 134 -18.73 16.01 -12.38
N ARG A 135 -19.81 16.13 -11.62
CA ARG A 135 -20.79 15.05 -11.37
C ARG A 135 -21.81 14.87 -12.50
N THR A 136 -21.74 15.60 -13.58
CA THR A 136 -22.59 15.38 -14.74
C THR A 136 -22.12 14.15 -15.53
N THR A 137 -20.84 13.84 -15.48
CA THR A 137 -20.23 12.72 -16.19
C THR A 137 -20.22 11.40 -15.37
N PRO A 138 -20.38 10.23 -16.00
CA PRO A 138 -20.29 8.94 -15.34
C PRO A 138 -18.96 8.71 -14.58
N PRO A 139 -17.77 9.02 -15.15
CA PRO A 139 -16.52 8.94 -14.41
C PRO A 139 -16.44 9.90 -13.21
N GLY A 140 -17.01 11.10 -13.34
CA GLY A 140 -17.04 12.07 -12.26
C GLY A 140 -17.90 11.59 -11.09
N ARG A 141 -19.11 11.06 -11.34
CA ARG A 141 -19.97 10.47 -10.30
C ARG A 141 -19.25 9.33 -9.56
N ARG A 142 -18.55 8.46 -10.30
CA ARG A 142 -17.73 7.40 -9.71
C ARG A 142 -16.64 7.93 -8.80
N ASP A 143 -15.84 8.87 -9.33
CA ASP A 143 -14.68 9.40 -8.64
C ASP A 143 -15.11 10.20 -7.39
N PHE A 144 -16.21 10.93 -7.49
CA PHE A 144 -16.83 11.62 -6.36
C PHE A 144 -17.25 10.64 -5.26
N ALA A 145 -17.99 9.58 -5.61
CA ALA A 145 -18.41 8.58 -4.64
C ALA A 145 -17.22 7.87 -3.98
N ILE A 146 -16.16 7.54 -4.73
CA ILE A 146 -14.94 6.96 -4.16
C ILE A 146 -14.29 7.91 -3.16
N ILE A 147 -14.11 9.19 -3.51
CA ILE A 147 -13.47 10.18 -2.63
C ILE A 147 -14.35 10.44 -1.40
N GLN A 148 -15.67 10.51 -1.57
CA GLN A 148 -16.61 10.68 -0.47
C GLN A 148 -16.49 9.53 0.56
N VAL A 149 -16.43 8.28 0.09
CA VAL A 149 -16.22 7.10 0.95
C VAL A 149 -14.87 7.16 1.67
N LEU A 150 -13.78 7.52 0.94
CA LEU A 150 -12.45 7.65 1.53
C LEU A 150 -12.39 8.75 2.60
N TYR A 151 -13.02 9.89 2.34
CA TYR A 151 -13.05 11.03 3.25
C TYR A 151 -13.86 10.75 4.52
N THR A 152 -15.03 10.13 4.35
CA THR A 152 -15.96 9.87 5.48
C THR A 152 -15.45 8.78 6.41
N TYR A 153 -14.92 7.67 5.88
CA TYR A 153 -14.57 6.50 6.70
C TYR A 153 -13.07 6.23 6.83
N GLY A 154 -12.23 6.94 6.11
CA GLY A 154 -10.78 6.69 6.16
C GLY A 154 -10.36 5.28 5.76
N VAL A 155 -11.20 4.53 5.05
CA VAL A 155 -10.93 3.15 4.62
C VAL A 155 -9.79 3.07 3.61
N ARG A 156 -9.18 1.90 3.48
CA ARG A 156 -8.10 1.69 2.50
C ARG A 156 -8.66 1.66 1.08
N GLY A 157 -7.92 2.21 0.12
CA GLY A 157 -8.31 2.16 -1.30
C GLY A 157 -8.58 0.73 -1.81
N GLY A 158 -7.94 -0.29 -1.20
CA GLY A 158 -8.23 -1.69 -1.48
C GLY A 158 -9.60 -2.16 -1.01
N GLN A 159 -10.12 -1.63 0.12
CA GLN A 159 -11.46 -1.91 0.62
C GLN A 159 -12.52 -1.24 -0.25
N VAL A 160 -12.30 0.03 -0.64
CA VAL A 160 -13.19 0.72 -1.59
C VAL A 160 -13.27 -0.03 -2.92
N ARG A 161 -12.14 -0.46 -3.45
CA ARG A 161 -12.08 -1.25 -4.69
C ARG A 161 -12.86 -2.58 -4.59
N ALA A 162 -12.78 -3.22 -3.44
CA ALA A 162 -13.40 -4.53 -3.22
C ALA A 162 -14.87 -4.45 -2.75
N LEU A 163 -15.42 -3.25 -2.61
CA LEU A 163 -16.82 -3.04 -2.21
C LEU A 163 -17.77 -3.62 -3.26
N ARG A 164 -18.74 -4.40 -2.82
CA ARG A 164 -19.76 -5.05 -3.66
C ARG A 164 -21.15 -4.51 -3.38
N LEU A 165 -22.04 -4.63 -4.34
CA LEU A 165 -23.44 -4.16 -4.21
C LEU A 165 -24.15 -4.72 -2.94
N PRO A 166 -24.01 -6.03 -2.59
CA PRO A 166 -24.60 -6.56 -1.36
C PRO A 166 -23.98 -6.02 -0.07
N ASP A 167 -22.81 -5.35 -0.14
CA ASP A 167 -22.16 -4.75 1.04
C ASP A 167 -22.83 -3.43 1.47
N ILE A 168 -23.74 -2.89 0.66
CA ILE A 168 -24.49 -1.67 0.95
C ILE A 168 -25.89 -2.05 1.42
N HIS A 169 -26.10 -2.02 2.73
CA HIS A 169 -27.37 -2.37 3.37
C HIS A 169 -28.27 -1.12 3.51
N TRP A 170 -28.91 -0.74 2.39
CA TRP A 170 -29.72 0.49 2.29
C TRP A 170 -30.84 0.58 3.35
N ARG A 171 -31.52 -0.54 3.66
CA ARG A 171 -32.61 -0.57 4.61
C ARG A 171 -32.15 -0.44 6.06
N GLU A 172 -30.91 -0.88 6.32
CA GLU A 172 -30.32 -0.88 7.66
C GLU A 172 -29.43 0.36 7.88
N ASN A 173 -29.29 1.23 6.88
CA ASN A 173 -28.36 2.35 6.88
C ASN A 173 -26.93 1.95 7.28
N ARG A 174 -26.42 0.87 6.70
CA ARG A 174 -25.07 0.35 6.97
C ARG A 174 -24.30 0.08 5.67
N ILE A 175 -23.00 0.21 5.77
CA ILE A 175 -22.05 -0.16 4.71
C ILE A 175 -20.98 -1.06 5.31
N ARG A 176 -20.70 -2.19 4.65
CA ARG A 176 -19.72 -3.18 5.04
C ARG A 176 -18.48 -3.09 4.15
N PHE A 177 -17.34 -2.87 4.72
CA PHE A 177 -16.05 -2.90 4.01
C PHE A 177 -15.36 -4.25 4.24
N PRO A 178 -15.02 -5.00 3.18
CA PRO A 178 -14.38 -6.31 3.31
C PRO A 178 -13.00 -6.19 3.97
N PRO A 179 -12.52 -7.27 4.63
CA PRO A 179 -11.20 -7.29 5.21
C PRO A 179 -10.12 -7.09 4.13
N HIS A 180 -9.05 -6.38 4.47
CA HIS A 180 -7.94 -6.13 3.57
C HIS A 180 -6.60 -6.33 4.28
N LYS A 181 -5.67 -7.11 3.66
CA LYS A 181 -4.33 -7.41 4.20
C LYS A 181 -4.35 -7.95 5.64
N GLY A 182 -5.22 -8.91 5.91
CA GLY A 182 -5.36 -9.54 7.24
C GLY A 182 -5.99 -8.63 8.31
N GLY A 183 -6.54 -7.47 7.93
CA GLY A 183 -7.37 -6.64 8.80
C GLY A 183 -8.75 -7.26 9.01
N LYS A 184 -9.55 -6.64 9.92
CA LYS A 184 -10.94 -7.00 10.14
C LYS A 184 -11.83 -6.36 9.08
N GLU A 185 -13.02 -6.91 8.87
CA GLU A 185 -14.09 -6.18 8.18
C GLU A 185 -14.51 -4.98 9.04
N LEU A 186 -15.03 -3.96 8.38
CA LEU A 186 -15.57 -2.78 9.04
C LEU A 186 -17.02 -2.65 8.63
N ILE A 187 -17.90 -2.43 9.60
CA ILE A 187 -19.31 -2.13 9.38
C ILE A 187 -19.54 -0.73 9.94
N GLU A 188 -19.90 0.18 9.05
CA GLU A 188 -20.07 1.59 9.38
C GLU A 188 -21.51 2.05 9.08
N PRO A 189 -22.03 3.08 9.75
CA PRO A 189 -23.29 3.71 9.37
C PRO A 189 -23.18 4.26 7.93
N LEU A 190 -24.17 4.03 7.10
CA LEU A 190 -24.27 4.66 5.78
C LEU A 190 -24.78 6.10 5.96
N THR A 191 -23.86 7.05 5.98
CA THR A 191 -24.21 8.47 6.12
C THR A 191 -24.87 9.01 4.87
N ASP A 192 -25.75 10.01 5.00
CA ASP A 192 -26.48 10.59 3.85
C ASP A 192 -25.56 11.04 2.72
N PRO A 193 -24.44 11.77 2.96
CA PRO A 193 -23.56 12.21 1.87
C PRO A 193 -22.94 11.02 1.11
N VAL A 194 -22.62 9.92 1.80
CA VAL A 194 -22.09 8.70 1.15
C VAL A 194 -23.21 7.98 0.40
N GLY A 195 -24.37 7.82 1.02
CA GLY A 195 -25.54 7.18 0.41
C GLY A 195 -25.96 7.87 -0.89
N GLU A 196 -26.10 9.19 -0.88
CA GLU A 196 -26.44 9.99 -2.05
C GLU A 196 -25.37 9.88 -3.16
N SER A 197 -24.10 9.96 -2.79
CA SER A 197 -23.00 9.82 -3.76
C SER A 197 -22.97 8.45 -4.43
N LEU A 198 -23.20 7.39 -3.65
CA LEU A 198 -23.30 6.02 -4.18
C LEU A 198 -24.53 5.85 -5.05
N LEU A 199 -25.71 6.32 -4.64
CA LEU A 199 -26.93 6.28 -5.44
C LEU A 199 -26.77 7.04 -6.75
N GLY A 200 -26.18 8.23 -6.71
CA GLY A 200 -25.92 9.03 -7.91
C GLY A 200 -25.02 8.31 -8.90
N TYR A 201 -23.99 7.61 -8.42
CA TYR A 201 -23.14 6.79 -9.28
C TYR A 201 -23.87 5.55 -9.78
N LEU A 202 -24.54 4.79 -8.92
CA LEU A 202 -25.21 3.54 -9.28
C LEU A 202 -26.33 3.75 -10.31
N ARG A 203 -27.11 4.82 -10.17
CA ARG A 203 -28.24 5.13 -11.06
C ARG A 203 -27.80 5.76 -12.38
N HIS A 204 -26.82 6.64 -12.36
CA HIS A 204 -26.51 7.53 -13.47
C HIS A 204 -25.08 7.48 -13.98
N GLY A 205 -24.23 6.62 -13.41
CA GLY A 205 -22.81 6.58 -13.76
C GLY A 205 -22.23 5.17 -13.90
N ARG A 206 -22.79 4.19 -13.22
CA ARG A 206 -22.27 2.82 -13.26
C ARG A 206 -22.73 2.08 -14.51
N PRO A 207 -21.78 1.56 -15.35
CA PRO A 207 -22.12 0.73 -16.48
C PRO A 207 -22.89 -0.54 -16.07
N GLN A 208 -23.84 -0.94 -16.88
CA GLN A 208 -24.60 -2.18 -16.67
C GLN A 208 -23.79 -3.38 -17.19
N VAL A 209 -23.12 -4.06 -16.28
CA VAL A 209 -22.33 -5.26 -16.56
C VAL A 209 -22.61 -6.32 -15.48
N PRO A 210 -22.51 -7.62 -15.79
CA PRO A 210 -22.83 -8.71 -14.87
C PRO A 210 -21.72 -8.90 -13.82
N THR A 211 -21.52 -7.89 -12.97
CA THR A 211 -20.55 -7.91 -11.86
C THR A 211 -21.13 -7.25 -10.63
N LEU A 212 -20.78 -7.76 -9.47
CA LEU A 212 -21.26 -7.26 -8.18
C LEU A 212 -20.40 -6.12 -7.60
N GLU A 213 -19.21 -5.90 -8.13
CA GLU A 213 -18.35 -4.82 -7.65
C GLU A 213 -18.99 -3.45 -7.92
N VAL A 214 -18.98 -2.58 -6.91
CA VAL A 214 -19.57 -1.25 -7.00
C VAL A 214 -18.81 -0.41 -8.03
N PHE A 215 -17.49 -0.34 -7.91
CA PHE A 215 -16.66 0.58 -8.70
C PHE A 215 -15.97 -0.11 -9.87
N LEU A 216 -16.21 0.42 -11.07
CA LEU A 216 -15.71 -0.10 -12.32
C LEU A 216 -14.74 0.86 -12.99
N THR A 217 -14.03 0.39 -14.03
CA THR A 217 -13.21 1.25 -14.89
C THR A 217 -14.05 2.33 -15.56
N ALA A 218 -13.43 3.49 -15.88
CA ALA A 218 -14.15 4.62 -16.50
C ALA A 218 -14.41 4.43 -17.99
N GLN A 219 -13.69 3.51 -18.61
CA GLN A 219 -13.71 3.27 -20.06
C GLN A 219 -13.89 1.79 -20.36
N PRO A 220 -14.47 1.44 -21.50
CA PRO A 220 -14.53 0.06 -21.97
C PRO A 220 -13.14 -0.57 -22.13
N PRO A 221 -13.02 -1.88 -21.93
CA PRO A 221 -14.05 -2.74 -21.38
C PRO A 221 -14.29 -2.46 -19.90
N PHE A 222 -15.56 -2.26 -19.52
CA PHE A 222 -15.92 -1.96 -18.13
C PHE A 222 -15.68 -3.18 -17.24
N ARG A 223 -14.76 -3.05 -16.30
CA ARG A 223 -14.29 -4.13 -15.41
C ARG A 223 -14.14 -3.62 -13.99
N PRO A 224 -14.20 -4.50 -12.98
CA PRO A 224 -13.80 -4.14 -11.62
C PRO A 224 -12.39 -3.54 -11.56
N LEU A 225 -12.18 -2.61 -10.66
CA LEU A 225 -10.84 -2.03 -10.42
C LEU A 225 -9.88 -3.11 -9.93
N ARG A 226 -8.86 -3.47 -10.73
CA ARG A 226 -8.02 -4.64 -10.45
C ARG A 226 -6.98 -4.41 -9.35
N THR A 227 -6.46 -3.22 -9.25
CA THR A 227 -5.35 -2.93 -8.34
C THR A 227 -5.67 -1.79 -7.37
N PRO A 228 -5.15 -1.82 -6.13
CA PRO A 228 -5.28 -0.69 -5.20
C PRO A 228 -4.69 0.61 -5.73
N SER A 229 -3.71 0.52 -6.64
CA SER A 229 -3.13 1.67 -7.32
C SER A 229 -4.12 2.40 -8.24
N SER A 230 -5.15 1.73 -8.75
CA SER A 230 -6.20 2.36 -9.56
C SER A 230 -6.93 3.46 -8.79
N VAL A 231 -7.29 3.20 -7.53
CA VAL A 231 -7.92 4.21 -6.66
C VAL A 231 -6.92 5.32 -6.33
N SER A 232 -5.66 4.99 -6.05
CA SER A 232 -4.63 5.99 -5.74
C SER A 232 -4.31 6.89 -6.93
N ALA A 233 -4.24 6.34 -8.14
CA ALA A 233 -4.02 7.11 -9.37
C ALA A 233 -5.20 8.05 -9.66
N MET A 234 -6.44 7.58 -9.45
CA MET A 234 -7.64 8.41 -9.58
C MET A 234 -7.61 9.57 -8.57
N VAL A 235 -7.36 9.28 -7.30
CA VAL A 235 -7.22 10.31 -6.25
C VAL A 235 -6.16 11.33 -6.62
N HIS A 236 -4.97 10.88 -7.04
CA HIS A 236 -3.91 11.78 -7.47
C HIS A 236 -4.35 12.72 -8.59
N ARG A 237 -5.00 12.20 -9.63
CA ARG A 237 -5.51 13.00 -10.73
C ARG A 237 -6.50 14.07 -10.24
N ARG A 238 -7.44 13.71 -9.35
CA ARG A 238 -8.45 14.66 -8.85
C ARG A 238 -7.85 15.73 -7.95
N LEU A 239 -6.88 15.37 -7.11
CA LEU A 239 -6.11 16.37 -6.34
C LEU A 239 -5.38 17.36 -7.24
N SER A 240 -4.72 16.86 -8.29
CA SER A 240 -4.02 17.73 -9.25
C SER A 240 -5.00 18.66 -9.99
N GLN A 241 -6.18 18.17 -10.39
CA GLN A 241 -7.22 18.99 -11.01
C GLN A 241 -7.77 20.06 -10.07
N ALA A 242 -7.86 19.77 -8.77
CA ALA A 242 -8.25 20.74 -7.75
C ALA A 242 -7.13 21.72 -7.36
N GLY A 243 -5.93 21.61 -7.95
CA GLY A 243 -4.78 22.42 -7.60
C GLY A 243 -4.25 22.15 -6.19
N VAL A 244 -4.52 20.97 -5.64
CA VAL A 244 -4.04 20.54 -4.32
C VAL A 244 -2.65 19.93 -4.45
N ASN A 245 -1.65 20.65 -3.95
CA ASN A 245 -0.26 20.19 -3.97
C ASN A 245 0.05 19.42 -2.70
N ASN A 246 -0.07 18.09 -2.74
CA ASN A 246 0.28 17.22 -1.62
C ASN A 246 1.42 16.26 -2.04
N PRO A 247 2.52 16.16 -1.29
CA PRO A 247 3.65 15.28 -1.61
C PRO A 247 3.26 13.80 -1.58
N HIS A 248 2.20 13.43 -0.87
CA HIS A 248 1.63 12.09 -0.84
C HIS A 248 0.40 12.02 -1.74
N LYS A 249 0.52 11.32 -2.86
CA LYS A 249 -0.44 11.36 -3.97
C LYS A 249 -1.39 10.15 -4.04
N GLY A 250 -1.64 9.47 -2.93
CA GLY A 250 -2.45 8.25 -2.92
C GLY A 250 -3.66 8.33 -2.00
N SER A 251 -4.54 7.34 -2.06
CA SER A 251 -5.75 7.25 -1.24
C SER A 251 -5.50 7.27 0.28
N HIS A 252 -4.27 6.96 0.72
CA HIS A 252 -3.89 6.96 2.13
C HIS A 252 -3.93 8.33 2.80
N ILE A 253 -3.86 9.44 2.02
CA ILE A 253 -3.95 10.79 2.59
C ILE A 253 -5.28 11.04 3.29
N PHE A 254 -6.39 10.52 2.73
CA PHE A 254 -7.72 10.60 3.36
C PHE A 254 -7.79 9.81 4.67
N ARG A 255 -7.15 8.65 4.70
CA ARG A 255 -7.05 7.84 5.92
C ARG A 255 -6.23 8.53 7.00
N HIS A 256 -5.14 9.18 6.64
CA HIS A 256 -4.36 9.98 7.58
C HIS A 256 -5.16 11.20 8.07
N ALA A 257 -5.87 11.87 7.17
CA ALA A 257 -6.76 12.98 7.54
C ALA A 257 -7.88 12.55 8.49
N PHE A 258 -8.52 11.40 8.21
CA PHE A 258 -9.56 10.84 9.06
C PHE A 258 -9.03 10.52 10.47
N ALA A 259 -7.87 9.86 10.59
CA ALA A 259 -7.25 9.57 11.87
C ALA A 259 -6.88 10.84 12.64
N MET A 260 -6.38 11.86 11.95
CA MET A 260 -6.05 13.15 12.55
C MET A 260 -7.29 13.89 13.06
N ARG A 261 -8.38 13.90 12.29
CA ARG A 261 -9.65 14.48 12.76
C ARG A 261 -10.14 13.81 14.02
N LEU A 262 -10.15 12.48 14.06
CA LEU A 262 -10.55 11.74 15.27
C LEU A 262 -9.67 12.08 16.48
N LEU A 263 -8.36 12.17 16.28
CA LEU A 263 -7.43 12.55 17.33
C LEU A 263 -7.68 13.97 17.83
N GLN A 264 -7.90 14.94 16.94
CA GLN A 264 -8.25 16.33 17.27
C GLN A 264 -9.58 16.45 18.02
N HIS A 265 -10.53 15.51 17.80
CA HIS A 265 -11.76 15.41 18.55
C HIS A 265 -11.61 14.59 19.85
N GLY A 266 -10.40 14.34 20.32
CA GLY A 266 -10.12 13.68 21.58
C GLY A 266 -10.37 12.17 21.60
N GLN A 267 -10.52 11.53 20.43
CA GLN A 267 -10.70 10.08 20.38
C GLN A 267 -9.42 9.34 20.77
N SER A 268 -9.57 8.28 21.57
CA SER A 268 -8.42 7.47 21.97
C SER A 268 -7.75 6.76 20.78
N LEU A 269 -6.46 6.52 20.88
CA LEU A 269 -5.72 5.77 19.85
C LEU A 269 -6.30 4.37 19.61
N LYS A 270 -6.91 3.77 20.65
CA LYS A 270 -7.58 2.48 20.52
C LYS A 270 -8.84 2.60 19.66
N ALA A 271 -9.70 3.60 19.94
CA ALA A 271 -10.88 3.87 19.14
C ALA A 271 -10.51 4.15 17.67
N ILE A 272 -9.47 4.97 17.44
CA ILE A 272 -8.95 5.24 16.09
C ILE A 272 -8.45 3.95 15.43
N ALA A 273 -7.74 3.09 16.14
CA ALA A 273 -7.25 1.82 15.61
C ALA A 273 -8.40 0.89 15.21
N ASP A 274 -9.46 0.81 16.02
CA ASP A 274 -10.65 -0.02 15.77
C ASP A 274 -11.42 0.51 14.55
N LEU A 275 -11.73 1.81 14.48
CA LEU A 275 -12.40 2.45 13.34
C LEU A 275 -11.62 2.31 12.04
N LEU A 276 -10.29 2.35 12.10
CA LEU A 276 -9.45 2.13 10.94
C LEU A 276 -9.25 0.63 10.61
N GLY A 277 -9.67 -0.30 11.45
CA GLY A 277 -9.41 -1.72 11.29
C GLY A 277 -7.90 -2.03 11.30
N HIS A 278 -7.14 -1.44 12.24
CA HIS A 278 -5.73 -1.74 12.44
C HIS A 278 -5.60 -3.05 13.24
N ARG A 279 -4.92 -4.04 12.66
CA ARG A 279 -4.60 -5.28 13.38
C ARG A 279 -3.61 -5.05 14.52
N ASN A 280 -2.74 -4.05 14.38
CA ASN A 280 -1.72 -3.70 15.36
C ASN A 280 -1.84 -2.21 15.69
N ILE A 281 -2.10 -1.90 16.97
CA ILE A 281 -2.23 -0.54 17.48
C ILE A 281 -0.98 0.31 17.22
N ASN A 282 0.20 -0.31 17.15
CA ASN A 282 1.44 0.39 16.80
C ASN A 282 1.38 1.12 15.45
N THR A 283 0.49 0.70 14.55
CA THR A 283 0.24 1.41 13.29
C THR A 283 -0.45 2.76 13.53
N THR A 284 -1.20 2.89 14.63
CA THR A 284 -1.91 4.10 15.01
C THR A 284 -1.02 5.08 15.77
N PHE A 285 0.02 4.59 16.45
CA PHE A 285 0.99 5.46 17.16
C PHE A 285 1.68 6.50 16.27
N ILE A 286 1.71 6.31 14.97
CA ILE A 286 2.26 7.33 14.05
C ILE A 286 1.51 8.67 14.14
N TYR A 287 0.24 8.65 14.54
CA TYR A 287 -0.59 9.85 14.65
C TYR A 287 -0.31 10.68 15.91
N THR A 288 0.25 10.09 16.98
CA THR A 288 0.64 10.85 18.17
C THR A 288 1.69 11.93 17.88
N LYS A 289 2.52 11.72 16.86
CA LYS A 289 3.50 12.71 16.41
C LYS A 289 2.88 13.96 15.75
N ALA A 290 1.66 13.84 15.28
CA ALA A 290 0.97 14.93 14.65
C ALA A 290 0.05 15.68 15.64
N ASP A 291 -0.07 15.18 16.85
CA ASP A 291 -0.78 15.84 17.94
C ASP A 291 0.14 16.85 18.64
N LEU A 292 0.36 17.97 17.93
CA LEU A 292 1.18 19.07 18.46
C LEU A 292 0.56 19.71 19.71
N GLN A 293 -0.75 19.58 19.90
CA GLN A 293 -1.47 20.16 21.04
C GLN A 293 -1.21 19.34 22.30
N ALA A 294 -1.31 18.01 22.22
CA ALA A 294 -0.94 17.13 23.33
C ALA A 294 0.57 17.17 23.61
N LEU A 295 1.41 17.26 22.58
CA LEU A 295 2.85 17.40 22.75
C LEU A 295 3.24 18.69 23.47
N ARG A 296 2.57 19.81 23.20
CA ARG A 296 2.81 21.09 23.89
C ARG A 296 2.43 21.05 25.39
N GLN A 297 1.45 20.23 25.77
CA GLN A 297 1.08 20.06 27.19
C GLN A 297 2.09 19.24 28.00
N VAL A 298 2.94 18.47 27.33
CA VAL A 298 3.96 17.60 27.95
C VAL A 298 5.36 18.23 27.89
N THR A 299 5.56 19.27 27.09
CA THR A 299 6.82 20.01 27.08
C THR A 299 6.95 20.82 28.36
N LEU A 300 7.90 20.46 29.20
CA LEU A 300 8.37 21.30 30.29
C LEU A 300 8.85 22.63 29.70
N GLU A 301 8.50 23.75 30.34
CA GLU A 301 9.11 25.02 29.98
C GLU A 301 10.63 24.87 30.10
N TRP A 302 11.33 25.27 29.04
CA TRP A 302 12.82 25.27 29.07
C TRP A 302 13.25 26.26 30.17
N PRO A 303 14.11 25.85 31.11
CA PRO A 303 14.61 26.80 32.10
C PRO A 303 15.32 27.94 31.37
N GLU A 304 14.83 29.14 31.55
CA GLU A 304 15.52 30.33 31.09
C GLU A 304 16.89 30.38 31.78
N VAL A 305 17.97 30.39 30.98
CA VAL A 305 19.38 30.53 31.46
C VAL A 305 19.72 31.99 31.56
#